data_3127a6bd0fbb7ce7d231355ec12dbb86
#
_entry.id   3127a6bd0fbb7ce7d231355ec12dbb86
#
_cell.length_a   1.000
_cell.length_b   1.000
_cell.length_c   1.000
_cell.angle_alpha   90.00
_cell.angle_beta   90.00
_cell.angle_gamma   90.00
#
_symmetry.space_group_name_H-M   'P 1'
#
loop_
_entity.id
_entity.type
_entity.pdbx_description
1 polymer ?
#
loop_
_entity_poly.entity_id
_entity_poly.type
_entity_poly.pdbx_seq_one_letter_code
_entity_poly.pdbx_strand_id
1 'polypeptide(L)'
;MPSIPHHPVTTSTAHHADRRGSWALVVGASIACLAVGFAPMPLWDEDEPRFAAIARTMLATGDWVVPSYNGTLAVDKPVLMHWCMATAFALFGPDERAARLPAAVATLLAALALWRAGSRWFSPATGVTAALAFVGCLLVGIEAHAATPDAILTAATAWATVLAAEPLIAATSATARLSMRRALAVGGLCGLAVLCKGPIGLVGPAAVLGLWAWGCAAGTRVAASGQRGPREVIGGLWDATVALRPLAIGVGMLAVAAPWYAAVSIRTGGEWPAGFFLVHNIGRFAAPMENHRGGLLFHVVGMLVGFFPWSCFLPLSVVLAGRRVAHGGGGLPQRRALALGLVWLTVWLVGFSLSATKLPNYVLPAYPAAALLVAALAVDACRQTTWPHPRWLTAGVVSLALGGVATAATVLVASRHGLSDAEAAAAVGIIPVVGALACWWLRNRSPNGALAALVVTGLVYTGLAVGPAARRIATSNALPELVEAAHRHAGGTARLAAFPQNTPTIVYYARGQVREYAREQVRDWPAEAAAAAADFLRSGPDAVLIVPADHLTALEPFLPPRTAVVGRRRPLFKDQDFCLVGTFPDAGAAVGKAPARLHR
;
A
#
# COMPACT_ATOMS: atom_id res chain seq x y z
N MET A 1 23.83 -32.79 -53.30
CA MET A 1 23.84 -32.16 -51.98
C MET A 1 23.42 -30.70 -52.13
N PRO A 2 22.23 -30.29 -51.71
CA PRO A 2 21.84 -28.89 -51.74
C PRO A 2 22.33 -28.22 -50.43
N SER A 3 22.95 -27.06 -50.58
CA SER A 3 23.47 -26.19 -49.54
C SER A 3 22.36 -25.63 -48.63
N ILE A 4 22.50 -25.83 -47.33
CA ILE A 4 21.65 -25.28 -46.30
C ILE A 4 21.92 -23.75 -46.24
N PRO A 5 20.90 -22.88 -46.33
CA PRO A 5 21.11 -21.45 -46.18
C PRO A 5 21.38 -21.13 -44.70
N HIS A 6 22.54 -20.55 -44.45
CA HIS A 6 22.89 -19.92 -43.16
C HIS A 6 21.97 -18.71 -42.94
N HIS A 7 21.02 -18.84 -42.01
CA HIS A 7 20.32 -17.68 -41.49
C HIS A 7 21.32 -16.81 -40.71
N PRO A 8 21.42 -15.50 -40.97
CA PRO A 8 22.28 -14.62 -40.24
C PRO A 8 21.81 -14.50 -38.78
N VAL A 9 22.73 -14.71 -37.85
CA VAL A 9 22.57 -14.43 -36.42
C VAL A 9 22.26 -12.95 -36.29
N THR A 10 20.97 -12.61 -36.14
CA THR A 10 20.52 -11.24 -35.89
C THR A 10 21.04 -10.79 -34.53
N THR A 11 21.86 -9.80 -34.60
CA THR A 11 22.78 -9.21 -33.68
C THR A 11 22.15 -8.78 -32.33
N SER A 12 22.95 -8.94 -31.28
CA SER A 12 22.82 -8.48 -29.88
C SER A 12 22.26 -7.04 -29.73
N THR A 13 22.43 -6.18 -30.71
CA THR A 13 21.99 -4.79 -30.69
C THR A 13 20.46 -4.59 -30.77
N ALA A 14 19.73 -5.44 -31.51
CA ALA A 14 18.27 -5.36 -31.59
C ALA A 14 17.58 -5.74 -30.26
N HIS A 15 18.13 -6.72 -29.54
CA HIS A 15 17.62 -7.09 -28.22
C HIS A 15 17.89 -6.04 -27.14
N HIS A 16 18.96 -5.26 -27.26
CA HIS A 16 19.24 -4.17 -26.32
C HIS A 16 18.38 -2.93 -26.58
N ALA A 17 18.10 -2.60 -27.84
CA ALA A 17 17.22 -1.49 -28.21
C ALA A 17 15.76 -1.74 -27.78
N ASP A 18 15.25 -2.95 -27.95
CA ASP A 18 13.89 -3.35 -27.56
C ASP A 18 13.70 -3.29 -26.02
N ARG A 19 14.72 -3.66 -25.26
CA ARG A 19 14.69 -3.55 -23.78
C ARG A 19 14.72 -2.10 -23.30
N ARG A 20 15.48 -1.20 -23.97
CA ARG A 20 15.53 0.22 -23.61
C ARG A 20 14.19 0.92 -23.86
N GLY A 21 13.51 0.62 -24.96
CA GLY A 21 12.18 1.13 -25.24
C GLY A 21 11.14 0.64 -24.23
N SER A 22 11.22 -0.63 -23.84
CA SER A 22 10.22 -1.23 -22.96
C SER A 22 10.28 -0.72 -21.50
N TRP A 23 11.47 -0.47 -20.93
CA TRP A 23 11.51 0.10 -19.58
C TRP A 23 11.11 1.57 -19.56
N ALA A 24 11.47 2.35 -20.60
CA ALA A 24 11.06 3.76 -20.69
C ALA A 24 9.52 3.87 -20.77
N LEU A 25 8.86 2.98 -21.52
CA LEU A 25 7.40 2.90 -21.55
C LEU A 25 6.82 2.62 -20.15
N VAL A 26 7.39 1.66 -19.42
CA VAL A 26 6.93 1.34 -18.05
C VAL A 26 7.09 2.55 -17.13
N VAL A 27 8.26 3.20 -17.13
CA VAL A 27 8.53 4.38 -16.31
C VAL A 27 7.58 5.51 -16.69
N GLY A 28 7.48 5.86 -17.98
CA GLY A 28 6.64 6.96 -18.44
C GLY A 28 5.16 6.74 -18.14
N ALA A 29 4.63 5.57 -18.45
CA ALA A 29 3.22 5.24 -18.17
C ALA A 29 2.91 5.17 -16.67
N SER A 30 3.83 4.63 -15.86
CA SER A 30 3.67 4.60 -14.40
C SER A 30 3.70 6.02 -13.81
N ILE A 31 4.66 6.85 -14.22
CA ILE A 31 4.72 8.26 -13.78
C ILE A 31 3.45 9.01 -14.20
N ALA A 32 2.99 8.83 -15.44
CA ALA A 32 1.77 9.49 -15.89
C ALA A 32 0.54 9.06 -15.07
N CYS A 33 0.38 7.76 -14.77
CA CYS A 33 -0.71 7.25 -13.93
C CYS A 33 -0.64 7.81 -12.50
N LEU A 34 0.55 7.77 -11.89
CA LEU A 34 0.77 8.24 -10.52
C LEU A 34 0.61 9.77 -10.41
N ALA A 35 1.09 10.52 -11.40
CA ALA A 35 1.01 11.98 -11.39
C ALA A 35 -0.43 12.52 -11.34
N VAL A 36 -1.41 11.79 -11.89
CA VAL A 36 -2.83 12.18 -11.85
C VAL A 36 -3.35 12.27 -10.41
N GLY A 37 -2.88 11.41 -9.50
CA GLY A 37 -3.26 11.39 -8.09
C GLY A 37 -2.47 12.37 -7.20
N PHE A 38 -1.39 12.98 -7.69
CA PHE A 38 -0.48 13.83 -6.91
C PHE A 38 -0.93 15.28 -6.72
N ALA A 39 -2.20 15.56 -6.96
CA ALA A 39 -2.74 16.87 -6.63
C ALA A 39 -2.84 17.09 -5.10
N PRO A 40 -2.80 18.35 -4.62
CA PRO A 40 -3.00 18.64 -3.21
C PRO A 40 -4.32 18.07 -2.73
N MET A 41 -4.29 17.24 -1.71
CA MET A 41 -5.43 16.59 -1.10
C MET A 41 -5.09 16.33 0.36
N PRO A 42 -5.95 16.66 1.32
CA PRO A 42 -5.72 16.40 2.72
C PRO A 42 -5.25 14.96 2.99
N LEU A 43 -4.42 14.77 3.99
CA LEU A 43 -4.06 13.44 4.44
C LEU A 43 -5.30 12.72 4.96
N TRP A 44 -5.42 11.45 4.58
CA TRP A 44 -6.60 10.65 4.89
C TRP A 44 -6.32 9.77 6.08
N ASP A 45 -7.39 9.57 6.88
CA ASP A 45 -7.40 8.61 7.97
C ASP A 45 -6.40 8.90 9.09
N GLU A 46 -6.41 8.05 10.07
CA GLU A 46 -5.60 8.18 11.26
C GLU A 46 -4.12 7.89 10.99
N ASP A 47 -3.80 7.01 10.02
CA ASP A 47 -2.43 6.56 9.74
C ASP A 47 -1.57 7.62 9.01
N GLU A 48 -2.05 8.19 7.89
CA GLU A 48 -1.26 9.14 7.09
C GLU A 48 -0.80 10.36 7.89
N PRO A 49 -1.70 11.11 8.57
CA PRO A 49 -1.29 12.28 9.33
C PRO A 49 -0.42 11.92 10.53
N ARG A 50 -0.62 10.74 11.14
CA ARG A 50 0.21 10.25 12.23
C ARG A 50 1.67 10.04 11.80
N PHE A 51 1.89 9.32 10.69
CA PHE A 51 3.24 9.08 10.17
C PHE A 51 3.90 10.37 9.69
N ALA A 52 3.14 11.25 9.05
CA ALA A 52 3.61 12.56 8.61
C ALA A 52 3.98 13.47 9.80
N ALA A 53 3.21 13.45 10.90
CA ALA A 53 3.53 14.20 12.10
C ALA A 53 4.82 13.69 12.76
N ILE A 54 5.03 12.37 12.84
CA ILE A 54 6.28 11.78 13.36
C ILE A 54 7.46 12.23 12.48
N ALA A 55 7.36 12.10 11.16
CA ALA A 55 8.42 12.49 10.24
C ALA A 55 8.77 13.99 10.34
N ARG A 56 7.75 14.85 10.48
CA ARG A 56 7.95 16.29 10.71
C ARG A 56 8.63 16.56 12.03
N THR A 57 8.26 15.85 13.10
CA THR A 57 8.90 15.98 14.42
C THR A 57 10.37 15.57 14.34
N MET A 58 10.70 14.46 13.68
CA MET A 58 12.09 14.02 13.46
C MET A 58 12.90 15.09 12.74
N LEU A 59 12.36 15.72 11.69
CA LEU A 59 13.03 16.78 10.95
C LEU A 59 13.24 18.03 11.83
N ALA A 60 12.21 18.43 12.59
CA ALA A 60 12.26 19.64 13.42
C ALA A 60 13.20 19.51 14.62
N THR A 61 13.26 18.33 15.24
CA THR A 61 14.11 18.08 16.42
C THR A 61 15.51 17.62 16.06
N GLY A 62 15.75 17.16 14.84
CA GLY A 62 16.99 16.51 14.42
C GLY A 62 17.16 15.10 15.00
N ASP A 63 16.17 14.55 15.70
CA ASP A 63 16.22 13.20 16.24
C ASP A 63 15.69 12.17 15.21
N TRP A 64 16.61 11.57 14.50
CA TRP A 64 16.33 10.54 13.48
C TRP A 64 16.28 9.11 14.04
N VAL A 65 16.47 8.93 15.34
CA VAL A 65 16.52 7.62 16.00
C VAL A 65 15.22 7.30 16.71
N VAL A 66 14.73 8.21 17.56
CA VAL A 66 13.55 7.98 18.41
C VAL A 66 12.30 8.59 17.76
N PRO A 67 11.39 7.76 17.22
CA PRO A 67 10.13 8.28 16.70
C PRO A 67 9.24 8.78 17.84
N SER A 68 8.74 10.00 17.71
CA SER A 68 7.83 10.59 18.69
C SER A 68 6.60 11.19 17.99
N TYR A 69 5.46 11.06 18.65
CA TYR A 69 4.17 11.56 18.20
C TYR A 69 3.50 12.35 19.31
N ASN A 70 3.20 13.60 19.05
CA ASN A 70 2.55 14.50 20.02
C ASN A 70 3.21 14.51 21.42
N GLY A 71 4.55 14.46 21.45
CA GLY A 71 5.33 14.45 22.69
C GLY A 71 5.47 13.09 23.39
N THR A 72 4.92 12.01 22.82
CA THR A 72 5.03 10.66 23.36
C THR A 72 5.82 9.73 22.42
N LEU A 73 6.36 8.64 22.96
CA LEU A 73 7.08 7.64 22.18
C LEU A 73 6.13 6.91 21.21
N ALA A 74 6.46 6.91 19.91
CA ALA A 74 5.69 6.20 18.90
C ALA A 74 6.28 4.80 18.64
N VAL A 75 5.58 3.75 19.09
CA VAL A 75 6.06 2.36 19.08
C VAL A 75 5.38 1.48 18.04
N ASP A 76 4.53 2.03 17.18
CA ASP A 76 3.67 1.26 16.27
C ASP A 76 4.35 0.83 14.97
N LYS A 77 5.34 1.56 14.48
CA LYS A 77 6.10 1.24 13.25
C LYS A 77 7.57 1.56 13.38
N PRO A 78 8.45 0.80 12.67
CA PRO A 78 9.86 1.15 12.55
C PRO A 78 10.08 2.38 11.65
N VAL A 79 11.31 2.82 11.52
CA VAL A 79 11.68 4.18 11.16
C VAL A 79 11.75 4.48 9.65
N LEU A 80 11.90 3.47 8.76
CA LEU A 80 12.24 3.72 7.36
C LEU A 80 11.26 4.65 6.64
N MET A 81 9.95 4.46 6.86
CA MET A 81 8.95 5.33 6.26
C MET A 81 9.08 6.77 6.76
N HIS A 82 9.32 6.96 8.05
CA HIS A 82 9.53 8.28 8.64
C HIS A 82 10.80 8.96 8.09
N TRP A 83 11.88 8.21 7.90
CA TRP A 83 13.10 8.74 7.26
C TRP A 83 12.85 9.19 5.83
N CYS A 84 12.13 8.37 5.04
CA CYS A 84 11.79 8.73 3.66
C CYS A 84 10.93 9.99 3.61
N MET A 85 9.91 10.10 4.47
CA MET A 85 9.07 11.30 4.57
C MET A 85 9.85 12.52 5.06
N ALA A 86 10.65 12.40 6.13
CA ALA A 86 11.45 13.50 6.66
C ALA A 86 12.45 14.01 5.61
N THR A 87 13.03 13.11 4.81
CA THR A 87 13.88 13.49 3.66
C THR A 87 13.07 14.23 2.59
N ALA A 88 11.87 13.76 2.25
CA ALA A 88 11.01 14.45 1.30
C ALA A 88 10.59 15.84 1.83
N PHE A 89 10.28 15.96 3.13
CA PHE A 89 9.98 17.24 3.77
C PHE A 89 11.16 18.21 3.77
N ALA A 90 12.38 17.71 3.96
CA ALA A 90 13.58 18.54 3.88
C ALA A 90 13.84 19.10 2.47
N LEU A 91 13.45 18.34 1.42
CA LEU A 91 13.67 18.72 0.02
C LEU A 91 12.55 19.57 -0.57
N PHE A 92 11.29 19.29 -0.20
CA PHE A 92 10.11 19.87 -0.87
C PHE A 92 9.19 20.65 0.08
N GLY A 93 9.49 20.67 1.38
CA GLY A 93 8.62 21.22 2.42
C GLY A 93 7.64 20.17 2.97
N PRO A 94 7.10 20.37 4.21
CA PRO A 94 6.22 19.44 4.89
C PRO A 94 4.77 19.59 4.42
N ASP A 95 4.47 19.17 3.20
CA ASP A 95 3.13 19.13 2.63
C ASP A 95 2.65 17.68 2.39
N GLU A 96 1.39 17.52 2.01
CA GLU A 96 0.75 16.23 1.79
C GLU A 96 1.37 15.47 0.61
N ARG A 97 1.89 16.17 -0.40
CA ARG A 97 2.54 15.56 -1.57
C ARG A 97 3.89 14.99 -1.18
N ALA A 98 4.68 15.75 -0.43
CA ALA A 98 5.96 15.29 0.07
C ALA A 98 5.79 14.09 1.03
N ALA A 99 4.73 14.05 1.85
CA ALA A 99 4.40 12.90 2.68
C ALA A 99 4.14 11.61 1.88
N ARG A 100 3.46 11.71 0.73
CA ARG A 100 3.08 10.59 -0.16
C ARG A 100 4.15 10.18 -1.17
N LEU A 101 5.11 11.06 -1.46
CA LEU A 101 6.15 10.84 -2.46
C LEU A 101 6.94 9.53 -2.26
N PRO A 102 7.34 9.13 -1.03
CA PRO A 102 8.03 7.86 -0.81
C PRO A 102 7.24 6.63 -1.27
N ALA A 103 5.92 6.62 -1.08
CA ALA A 103 5.06 5.51 -1.50
C ALA A 103 4.95 5.42 -3.03
N ALA A 104 4.83 6.56 -3.71
CA ALA A 104 4.80 6.61 -5.17
C ALA A 104 6.12 6.12 -5.79
N VAL A 105 7.25 6.58 -5.25
CA VAL A 105 8.58 6.12 -5.69
C VAL A 105 8.74 4.61 -5.46
N ALA A 106 8.32 4.11 -4.30
CA ALA A 106 8.36 2.69 -3.99
C ALA A 106 7.49 1.87 -4.96
N THR A 107 6.30 2.37 -5.31
CA THR A 107 5.42 1.72 -6.30
C THR A 107 6.08 1.63 -7.67
N LEU A 108 6.75 2.69 -8.13
CA LEU A 108 7.52 2.67 -9.36
C LEU A 108 8.67 1.64 -9.29
N LEU A 109 9.39 1.58 -8.16
CA LEU A 109 10.46 0.59 -7.95
C LEU A 109 9.90 -0.84 -7.98
N ALA A 110 8.73 -1.11 -7.39
CA ALA A 110 8.07 -2.41 -7.48
C ALA A 110 7.67 -2.76 -8.93
N ALA A 111 7.14 -1.80 -9.68
CA ALA A 111 6.83 -1.99 -11.10
C ALA A 111 8.07 -2.35 -11.93
N LEU A 112 9.22 -1.72 -11.63
CA LEU A 112 10.51 -2.06 -12.28
C LEU A 112 11.00 -3.47 -11.90
N ALA A 113 10.75 -3.95 -10.67
CA ALA A 113 11.03 -5.33 -10.30
C ALA A 113 10.20 -6.31 -11.15
N LEU A 114 8.92 -6.00 -11.37
CA LEU A 114 8.03 -6.82 -12.19
C LEU A 114 8.37 -6.78 -13.69
N TRP A 115 8.71 -5.61 -14.20
CA TRP A 115 9.23 -5.49 -15.57
C TRP A 115 10.46 -6.37 -15.76
N ARG A 116 11.43 -6.32 -14.82
CA ARG A 116 12.62 -7.15 -14.84
C ARG A 116 12.28 -8.64 -14.79
N ALA A 117 11.44 -9.04 -13.84
CA ALA A 117 11.02 -10.43 -13.65
C ALA A 117 10.31 -10.97 -14.89
N GLY A 118 9.25 -10.30 -15.34
CA GLY A 118 8.45 -10.69 -16.50
C GLY A 118 9.26 -10.76 -17.79
N SER A 119 10.16 -9.78 -18.00
CA SER A 119 11.02 -9.72 -19.19
C SER A 119 12.07 -10.82 -19.23
N ARG A 120 12.57 -11.24 -18.05
CA ARG A 120 13.63 -12.28 -17.97
C ARG A 120 13.07 -13.69 -17.88
N TRP A 121 11.92 -13.86 -17.24
CA TRP A 121 11.34 -15.18 -17.01
C TRP A 121 10.42 -15.62 -18.13
N PHE A 122 9.82 -14.68 -18.86
CA PHE A 122 8.87 -14.95 -19.92
C PHE A 122 9.21 -14.19 -21.22
N SER A 123 8.88 -12.88 -21.28
CA SER A 123 9.15 -12.05 -22.45
C SER A 123 9.10 -10.55 -22.12
N PRO A 124 9.70 -9.67 -22.96
CA PRO A 124 9.59 -8.22 -22.77
C PRO A 124 8.15 -7.72 -22.64
N ALA A 125 7.24 -8.24 -23.48
CA ALA A 125 5.81 -7.91 -23.41
C ALA A 125 5.19 -8.32 -22.06
N THR A 126 5.56 -9.49 -21.51
CA THR A 126 5.11 -9.91 -20.17
C THR A 126 5.63 -8.98 -19.10
N GLY A 127 6.88 -8.51 -19.21
CA GLY A 127 7.45 -7.56 -18.25
C GLY A 127 6.71 -6.22 -18.25
N VAL A 128 6.43 -5.66 -19.43
CA VAL A 128 5.64 -4.42 -19.57
C VAL A 128 4.23 -4.62 -19.00
N THR A 129 3.56 -5.68 -19.44
CA THR A 129 2.18 -5.96 -19.00
C THR A 129 2.09 -6.15 -17.48
N ALA A 130 3.01 -6.90 -16.86
CA ALA A 130 3.03 -7.14 -15.42
C ALA A 130 3.24 -5.85 -14.62
N ALA A 131 4.19 -5.02 -15.05
CA ALA A 131 4.47 -3.74 -14.39
C ALA A 131 3.28 -2.79 -14.48
N LEU A 132 2.67 -2.64 -15.67
CA LEU A 132 1.54 -1.74 -15.88
C LEU A 132 0.25 -2.29 -15.27
N ALA A 133 0.07 -3.62 -15.22
CA ALA A 133 -1.04 -4.23 -14.50
C ALA A 133 -0.94 -3.99 -12.99
N PHE A 134 0.26 -4.05 -12.43
CA PHE A 134 0.49 -3.74 -11.02
C PHE A 134 0.13 -2.28 -10.70
N VAL A 135 0.67 -1.30 -11.45
CA VAL A 135 0.37 0.11 -11.25
C VAL A 135 -1.11 0.44 -11.53
N GLY A 136 -1.69 -0.22 -12.54
CA GLY A 136 -3.08 0.00 -12.97
C GLY A 136 -4.10 -0.86 -12.21
N CYS A 137 -3.86 -1.24 -10.94
CA CYS A 137 -4.87 -1.83 -10.07
C CYS A 137 -5.20 -0.93 -8.88
N LEU A 138 -6.44 -1.00 -8.42
CA LEU A 138 -7.04 -0.02 -7.50
C LEU A 138 -6.24 0.13 -6.19
N LEU A 139 -5.94 -0.97 -5.48
CA LEU A 139 -5.28 -0.89 -4.17
C LEU A 139 -3.83 -0.41 -4.29
N VAL A 140 -3.11 -0.80 -5.35
CA VAL A 140 -1.75 -0.27 -5.59
C VAL A 140 -1.80 1.23 -5.86
N GLY A 141 -2.80 1.69 -6.62
CA GLY A 141 -3.03 3.12 -6.84
C GLY A 141 -3.31 3.86 -5.53
N ILE A 142 -4.18 3.32 -4.67
CA ILE A 142 -4.47 3.90 -3.35
C ILE A 142 -3.19 3.97 -2.50
N GLU A 143 -2.47 2.87 -2.34
CA GLU A 143 -1.26 2.81 -1.51
C GLU A 143 -0.08 3.61 -2.08
N ALA A 144 -0.03 3.82 -3.39
CA ALA A 144 0.95 4.70 -4.03
C ALA A 144 0.74 6.18 -3.67
N HIS A 145 -0.49 6.54 -3.30
CA HIS A 145 -0.89 7.89 -2.89
C HIS A 145 -1.22 7.97 -1.40
N ALA A 146 -0.83 6.95 -0.64
CA ALA A 146 -0.97 6.91 0.81
C ALA A 146 0.39 7.10 1.48
N ALA A 147 0.42 7.95 2.51
CA ALA A 147 1.61 8.15 3.33
C ALA A 147 1.78 7.01 4.35
N THR A 148 1.85 5.76 3.84
CA THR A 148 1.92 4.51 4.61
C THR A 148 3.16 3.66 4.24
N PRO A 149 3.58 2.72 5.09
CA PRO A 149 4.77 1.89 4.84
C PRO A 149 4.55 0.80 3.78
N ASP A 150 3.31 0.50 3.35
CA ASP A 150 2.97 -0.71 2.62
C ASP A 150 3.55 -0.77 1.20
N ALA A 151 3.60 0.36 0.50
CA ALA A 151 4.24 0.44 -0.82
C ALA A 151 5.77 0.17 -0.73
N ILE A 152 6.45 0.71 0.30
CA ILE A 152 7.88 0.51 0.52
C ILE A 152 8.17 -0.96 0.86
N LEU A 153 7.38 -1.55 1.76
CA LEU A 153 7.45 -2.98 2.07
C LEU A 153 7.31 -3.83 0.81
N THR A 154 6.30 -3.53 -0.01
CA THR A 154 6.03 -4.26 -1.26
C THR A 154 7.19 -4.15 -2.25
N ALA A 155 7.77 -2.97 -2.43
CA ALA A 155 8.92 -2.78 -3.30
C ALA A 155 10.15 -3.57 -2.81
N ALA A 156 10.48 -3.46 -1.52
CA ALA A 156 11.64 -4.13 -0.95
C ALA A 156 11.51 -5.67 -1.02
N THR A 157 10.33 -6.21 -0.67
CA THR A 157 10.07 -7.66 -0.72
C THR A 157 9.97 -8.18 -2.15
N ALA A 158 9.43 -7.40 -3.10
CA ALA A 158 9.40 -7.77 -4.51
C ALA A 158 10.83 -7.84 -5.10
N TRP A 159 11.66 -6.84 -4.87
CA TRP A 159 13.05 -6.87 -5.30
C TRP A 159 13.85 -8.00 -4.65
N ALA A 160 13.67 -8.25 -3.34
CA ALA A 160 14.31 -9.36 -2.65
C ALA A 160 13.94 -10.71 -3.32
N THR A 161 12.64 -10.92 -3.58
CA THR A 161 12.14 -12.15 -4.21
C THR A 161 12.66 -12.29 -5.65
N VAL A 162 12.60 -11.24 -6.46
CA VAL A 162 13.05 -11.26 -7.86
C VAL A 162 14.56 -11.51 -7.95
N LEU A 163 15.38 -10.81 -7.16
CA LEU A 163 16.82 -10.98 -7.18
C LEU A 163 17.26 -12.36 -6.71
N ALA A 164 16.58 -12.95 -5.72
CA ALA A 164 16.88 -14.30 -5.25
C ALA A 164 16.45 -15.37 -6.28
N ALA A 165 15.26 -15.22 -6.85
CA ALA A 165 14.69 -16.24 -7.74
C ALA A 165 15.33 -16.26 -9.14
N GLU A 166 15.76 -15.12 -9.66
CA GLU A 166 16.25 -14.97 -11.05
C GLU A 166 17.32 -16.00 -11.45
N PRO A 167 18.44 -16.18 -10.72
CA PRO A 167 19.45 -17.16 -11.10
C PRO A 167 18.97 -18.60 -10.93
N LEU A 168 18.09 -18.88 -9.98
CA LEU A 168 17.58 -20.23 -9.70
C LEU A 168 16.52 -20.63 -10.74
N ILE A 169 15.76 -19.68 -11.27
CA ILE A 169 14.81 -19.92 -12.39
C ILE A 169 15.58 -20.25 -13.67
N ALA A 170 16.62 -19.48 -13.97
CA ALA A 170 17.43 -19.66 -15.18
C ALA A 170 18.37 -20.87 -15.13
N ALA A 171 18.58 -21.47 -13.96
CA ALA A 171 19.55 -22.52 -13.78
C ALA A 171 19.18 -23.82 -14.51
N THR A 172 20.12 -24.38 -15.22
CA THR A 172 20.05 -25.74 -15.78
C THR A 172 20.61 -26.80 -14.82
N SER A 173 21.51 -26.40 -13.92
CA SER A 173 22.13 -27.29 -12.93
C SER A 173 21.31 -27.35 -11.64
N ALA A 174 21.21 -28.54 -11.06
CA ALA A 174 20.61 -28.76 -9.74
C ALA A 174 21.45 -28.16 -8.60
N THR A 175 22.72 -27.81 -8.84
CA THR A 175 23.64 -27.23 -7.84
C THR A 175 23.69 -25.70 -7.87
N ALA A 176 22.80 -25.05 -8.62
CA ALA A 176 22.76 -23.60 -8.69
C ALA A 176 22.52 -22.96 -7.32
N ARG A 177 23.32 -21.94 -7.01
CA ARG A 177 23.30 -21.23 -5.72
C ARG A 177 23.35 -19.73 -5.95
N LEU A 178 22.80 -18.97 -5.03
CA LEU A 178 23.01 -17.52 -4.99
C LEU A 178 24.52 -17.23 -4.80
N SER A 179 25.04 -16.23 -5.52
CA SER A 179 26.35 -15.69 -5.17
C SER A 179 26.28 -15.00 -3.80
N MET A 180 27.41 -14.94 -3.08
CA MET A 180 27.49 -14.29 -1.76
C MET A 180 26.98 -12.84 -1.83
N ARG A 181 27.48 -12.06 -2.81
CA ARG A 181 27.05 -10.67 -3.02
C ARG A 181 25.54 -10.54 -3.21
N ARG A 182 24.93 -11.46 -3.97
CA ARG A 182 23.49 -11.44 -4.23
C ARG A 182 22.69 -11.83 -2.98
N ALA A 183 23.15 -12.82 -2.20
CA ALA A 183 22.51 -13.20 -0.94
C ALA A 183 22.57 -12.06 0.08
N LEU A 184 23.69 -11.37 0.21
CA LEU A 184 23.83 -10.17 1.06
C LEU A 184 22.90 -9.04 0.58
N ALA A 185 22.80 -8.79 -0.73
CA ALA A 185 21.90 -7.76 -1.28
C ALA A 185 20.43 -8.09 -1.03
N VAL A 186 20.02 -9.36 -1.20
CA VAL A 186 18.67 -9.84 -0.84
C VAL A 186 18.42 -9.62 0.65
N GLY A 187 19.41 -9.94 1.50
CA GLY A 187 19.35 -9.66 2.93
C GLY A 187 19.20 -8.16 3.22
N GLY A 188 19.95 -7.30 2.56
CA GLY A 188 19.84 -5.85 2.71
C GLY A 188 18.44 -5.32 2.37
N LEU A 189 17.81 -5.83 1.29
CA LEU A 189 16.42 -5.51 0.94
C LEU A 189 15.42 -6.02 2.00
N CYS A 190 15.62 -7.22 2.54
CA CYS A 190 14.85 -7.69 3.69
C CYS A 190 15.07 -6.79 4.91
N GLY A 191 16.29 -6.28 5.14
CA GLY A 191 16.62 -5.34 6.20
C GLY A 191 15.87 -4.02 6.06
N LEU A 192 15.79 -3.46 4.85
CA LEU A 192 14.94 -2.30 4.55
C LEU A 192 13.46 -2.60 4.81
N ALA A 193 12.97 -3.77 4.39
CA ALA A 193 11.61 -4.19 4.66
C ALA A 193 11.32 -4.35 6.17
N VAL A 194 12.29 -4.84 6.95
CA VAL A 194 12.23 -4.94 8.42
C VAL A 194 12.21 -3.55 9.06
N LEU A 195 13.03 -2.61 8.59
CA LEU A 195 12.98 -1.20 9.01
C LEU A 195 11.71 -0.47 8.60
N CYS A 196 10.93 -1.03 7.68
CA CYS A 196 9.65 -0.47 7.21
C CYS A 196 8.46 -0.97 8.04
N LYS A 197 8.35 -2.30 8.22
CA LYS A 197 7.15 -2.92 8.85
C LYS A 197 7.50 -4.09 9.80
N GLY A 198 8.74 -4.19 10.24
CA GLY A 198 9.19 -5.19 11.21
C GLY A 198 9.35 -6.60 10.64
N PRO A 199 9.16 -7.66 11.46
CA PRO A 199 9.52 -9.04 11.11
C PRO A 199 8.94 -9.56 9.80
N ILE A 200 7.77 -9.08 9.38
CA ILE A 200 7.11 -9.48 8.13
C ILE A 200 7.98 -9.21 6.90
N GLY A 201 8.86 -8.19 6.98
CA GLY A 201 9.82 -7.85 5.93
C GLY A 201 10.85 -8.94 5.64
N LEU A 202 11.10 -9.85 6.60
CA LEU A 202 11.94 -11.03 6.42
C LEU A 202 11.11 -12.30 6.26
N VAL A 203 10.12 -12.50 7.12
CA VAL A 203 9.31 -13.74 7.17
C VAL A 203 8.58 -13.99 5.85
N GLY A 204 8.00 -12.94 5.25
CA GLY A 204 7.29 -13.06 3.98
C GLY A 204 8.18 -13.57 2.83
N PRO A 205 9.26 -12.85 2.46
CA PRO A 205 10.19 -13.32 1.43
C PRO A 205 10.85 -14.66 1.75
N ALA A 206 11.20 -14.92 3.02
CA ALA A 206 11.80 -16.19 3.43
C ALA A 206 10.84 -17.37 3.22
N ALA A 207 9.56 -17.23 3.59
CA ALA A 207 8.54 -18.24 3.36
C ALA A 207 8.30 -18.46 1.86
N VAL A 208 8.19 -17.40 1.07
CA VAL A 208 8.00 -17.48 -0.39
C VAL A 208 9.16 -18.20 -1.05
N LEU A 209 10.38 -17.74 -0.83
CA LEU A 209 11.58 -18.28 -1.45
C LEU A 209 11.91 -19.69 -0.93
N GLY A 210 11.75 -19.92 0.37
CA GLY A 210 12.01 -21.20 1.00
C GLY A 210 11.09 -22.30 0.48
N LEU A 211 9.77 -22.07 0.50
CA LEU A 211 8.78 -23.04 0.02
C LEU A 211 8.91 -23.29 -1.48
N TRP A 212 9.13 -22.23 -2.28
CA TRP A 212 9.34 -22.36 -3.71
C TRP A 212 10.60 -23.12 -4.06
N ALA A 213 11.74 -22.77 -3.47
CA ALA A 213 13.02 -23.42 -3.74
C ALA A 213 12.99 -24.90 -3.28
N TRP A 214 12.40 -25.16 -2.13
CA TRP A 214 12.18 -26.52 -1.62
C TRP A 214 11.34 -27.35 -2.59
N GLY A 215 10.18 -26.86 -3.04
CA GLY A 215 9.33 -27.56 -4.01
C GLY A 215 10.06 -27.84 -5.34
N CYS A 216 10.83 -26.87 -5.86
CA CYS A 216 11.64 -27.07 -7.06
C CYS A 216 12.74 -28.11 -6.88
N ALA A 217 13.46 -28.09 -5.76
CA ALA A 217 14.54 -29.02 -5.46
C ALA A 217 14.02 -30.45 -5.22
N ALA A 218 12.97 -30.59 -4.41
CA ALA A 218 12.31 -31.89 -4.17
C ALA A 218 11.78 -32.50 -5.48
N GLY A 219 11.12 -31.69 -6.33
CA GLY A 219 10.66 -32.12 -7.64
C GLY A 219 11.79 -32.58 -8.57
N THR A 220 12.95 -31.91 -8.53
CA THR A 220 14.14 -32.30 -9.29
C THR A 220 14.70 -33.65 -8.80
N ARG A 221 14.76 -33.86 -7.48
CA ARG A 221 15.17 -35.14 -6.89
C ARG A 221 14.23 -36.28 -7.25
N VAL A 222 12.93 -36.07 -7.14
CA VAL A 222 11.91 -37.04 -7.54
C VAL A 222 12.04 -37.40 -9.02
N ALA A 223 12.29 -36.43 -9.90
CA ALA A 223 12.49 -36.68 -11.32
C ALA A 223 13.77 -37.49 -11.60
N ALA A 224 14.83 -37.31 -10.80
CA ALA A 224 16.08 -38.02 -10.94
C ALA A 224 16.03 -39.46 -10.37
N SER A 225 15.36 -39.66 -9.23
CA SER A 225 15.27 -40.97 -8.57
C SER A 225 14.11 -41.83 -9.05
N GLY A 226 13.10 -41.24 -9.67
CA GLY A 226 11.83 -41.90 -9.98
C GLY A 226 10.95 -42.22 -8.77
N GLN A 227 11.40 -41.86 -7.56
CA GLN A 227 10.74 -42.18 -6.28
C GLN A 227 10.19 -40.92 -5.59
N ARG A 228 9.01 -41.06 -4.98
CA ARG A 228 8.43 -40.04 -4.09
C ARG A 228 8.55 -40.52 -2.65
N GLY A 229 9.61 -40.13 -1.95
CA GLY A 229 9.87 -40.57 -0.59
C GLY A 229 10.40 -39.47 0.33
N PRO A 230 10.52 -39.74 1.63
CA PRO A 230 11.06 -38.77 2.59
C PRO A 230 12.49 -38.30 2.28
N ARG A 231 13.30 -39.12 1.62
CA ARG A 231 14.67 -38.78 1.20
C ARG A 231 14.69 -37.63 0.19
N GLU A 232 13.77 -37.65 -0.81
CA GLU A 232 13.65 -36.62 -1.83
C GLU A 232 13.14 -35.31 -1.23
N VAL A 233 12.19 -35.39 -0.30
CA VAL A 233 11.60 -34.26 0.40
C VAL A 233 12.63 -33.57 1.31
N ILE A 234 13.31 -34.34 2.19
CA ILE A 234 14.32 -33.81 3.12
C ILE A 234 15.56 -33.32 2.37
N GLY A 235 16.04 -34.11 1.39
CA GLY A 235 17.14 -33.70 0.54
C GLY A 235 16.85 -32.44 -0.24
N GLY A 236 15.61 -32.26 -0.72
CA GLY A 236 15.17 -31.03 -1.38
C GLY A 236 15.22 -29.81 -0.46
N LEU A 237 14.90 -29.97 0.83
CA LEU A 237 15.01 -28.90 1.81
C LEU A 237 16.47 -28.48 2.03
N TRP A 238 17.37 -29.46 2.11
CA TRP A 238 18.80 -29.20 2.20
C TRP A 238 19.31 -28.44 0.97
N ASP A 239 18.98 -28.92 -0.24
CA ASP A 239 19.38 -28.26 -1.47
C ASP A 239 18.87 -26.84 -1.58
N ALA A 240 17.61 -26.59 -1.20
CA ALA A 240 17.01 -25.24 -1.15
C ALA A 240 17.76 -24.32 -0.18
N THR A 241 18.11 -24.84 1.02
CA THR A 241 18.87 -24.10 2.02
C THR A 241 20.24 -23.72 1.51
N VAL A 242 20.94 -24.67 0.89
CA VAL A 242 22.25 -24.43 0.29
C VAL A 242 22.17 -23.45 -0.89
N ALA A 243 21.10 -23.54 -1.72
CA ALA A 243 20.88 -22.65 -2.86
C ALA A 243 20.63 -21.20 -2.44
N LEU A 244 19.81 -20.96 -1.42
CA LEU A 244 19.41 -19.64 -0.97
C LEU A 244 20.44 -18.94 -0.07
N ARG A 245 21.34 -19.69 0.60
CA ARG A 245 22.34 -19.14 1.55
C ARG A 245 21.70 -18.28 2.66
N PRO A 246 20.78 -18.82 3.48
CA PRO A 246 20.00 -18.04 4.45
C PRO A 246 20.86 -17.31 5.47
N LEU A 247 22.04 -17.84 5.87
CA LEU A 247 22.96 -17.14 6.76
C LEU A 247 23.49 -15.84 6.15
N ALA A 248 23.83 -15.84 4.85
CA ALA A 248 24.27 -14.62 4.17
C ALA A 248 23.12 -13.60 4.02
N ILE A 249 21.89 -14.08 3.75
CA ILE A 249 20.69 -13.23 3.76
C ILE A 249 20.49 -12.63 5.16
N GLY A 250 20.62 -13.44 6.22
CA GLY A 250 20.50 -12.97 7.61
C GLY A 250 21.55 -11.90 7.96
N VAL A 251 22.82 -12.12 7.56
CA VAL A 251 23.89 -11.12 7.74
C VAL A 251 23.57 -9.82 7.01
N GLY A 252 23.13 -9.89 5.75
CA GLY A 252 22.76 -8.70 5.00
C GLY A 252 21.57 -7.95 5.62
N MET A 253 20.59 -8.68 6.15
CA MET A 253 19.45 -8.11 6.85
C MET A 253 19.86 -7.41 8.15
N LEU A 254 20.67 -8.08 8.96
CA LEU A 254 21.16 -7.52 10.22
C LEU A 254 22.06 -6.30 10.00
N ALA A 255 22.92 -6.32 8.98
CA ALA A 255 23.76 -5.17 8.65
C ALA A 255 22.96 -3.88 8.37
N VAL A 256 21.75 -4.00 7.82
CA VAL A 256 20.87 -2.86 7.52
C VAL A 256 19.95 -2.54 8.70
N ALA A 257 19.31 -3.53 9.31
CA ALA A 257 18.28 -3.28 10.32
C ALA A 257 18.83 -3.10 11.73
N ALA A 258 19.83 -3.90 12.15
CA ALA A 258 20.31 -3.94 13.51
C ALA A 258 20.86 -2.60 14.04
N PRO A 259 21.57 -1.75 13.25
CA PRO A 259 22.08 -0.49 13.77
C PRO A 259 20.99 0.42 14.36
N TRP A 260 19.86 0.56 13.64
CA TRP A 260 18.77 1.39 14.16
C TRP A 260 18.05 0.74 15.35
N TYR A 261 17.76 -0.57 15.28
CA TYR A 261 17.11 -1.27 16.40
C TYR A 261 17.97 -1.22 17.67
N ALA A 262 19.30 -1.33 17.56
CA ALA A 262 20.20 -1.17 18.68
C ALA A 262 20.18 0.26 19.22
N ALA A 263 20.26 1.27 18.35
CA ALA A 263 20.25 2.68 18.74
C ALA A 263 18.95 3.07 19.46
N VAL A 264 17.78 2.71 18.91
CA VAL A 264 16.49 3.02 19.52
C VAL A 264 16.30 2.26 20.85
N SER A 265 16.76 1.00 20.93
CA SER A 265 16.70 0.22 22.18
C SER A 265 17.51 0.88 23.30
N ILE A 266 18.75 1.30 23.01
CA ILE A 266 19.62 1.97 23.97
C ILE A 266 19.00 3.29 24.41
N ARG A 267 18.53 4.10 23.49
CA ARG A 267 18.00 5.45 23.77
C ARG A 267 16.65 5.45 24.51
N THR A 268 15.86 4.38 24.37
CA THR A 268 14.56 4.23 25.02
C THR A 268 14.55 3.22 26.17
N GLY A 269 15.73 2.76 26.63
CA GLY A 269 15.83 1.77 27.69
C GLY A 269 15.10 0.45 27.39
N GLY A 270 14.88 0.12 26.12
CA GLY A 270 14.14 -1.08 25.68
C GLY A 270 12.63 -0.89 25.57
N GLU A 271 12.07 0.27 25.90
CA GLU A 271 10.63 0.54 25.83
C GLU A 271 10.11 0.44 24.40
N TRP A 272 10.81 1.05 23.44
CA TRP A 272 10.39 1.02 22.04
C TRP A 272 10.28 -0.42 21.48
N PRO A 273 11.33 -1.27 21.54
CA PRO A 273 11.23 -2.63 21.02
C PRO A 273 10.21 -3.50 21.78
N ALA A 274 10.05 -3.32 23.08
CA ALA A 274 9.04 -4.04 23.85
C ALA A 274 7.62 -3.69 23.34
N GLY A 275 7.29 -2.41 23.20
CA GLY A 275 6.00 -1.97 22.66
C GLY A 275 5.78 -2.46 21.23
N PHE A 276 6.80 -2.34 20.36
CA PHE A 276 6.68 -2.75 18.97
C PHE A 276 6.52 -4.26 18.78
N PHE A 277 7.41 -5.08 19.37
CA PHE A 277 7.38 -6.52 19.15
C PHE A 277 6.25 -7.22 19.90
N LEU A 278 6.01 -6.87 21.18
CA LEU A 278 5.02 -7.58 21.97
C LEU A 278 3.60 -7.11 21.67
N VAL A 279 3.36 -5.80 21.61
CA VAL A 279 2.01 -5.25 21.42
C VAL A 279 1.66 -5.21 19.93
N HIS A 280 2.47 -4.50 19.13
CA HIS A 280 2.09 -4.21 17.74
C HIS A 280 2.41 -5.32 16.73
N ASN A 281 3.16 -6.37 17.08
CA ASN A 281 3.37 -7.54 16.21
C ASN A 281 2.68 -8.78 16.77
N ILE A 282 3.10 -9.30 17.93
CA ILE A 282 2.54 -10.53 18.49
C ILE A 282 1.08 -10.30 18.89
N GLY A 283 0.78 -9.22 19.58
CA GLY A 283 -0.58 -8.85 20.00
C GLY A 283 -1.54 -8.72 18.82
N ARG A 284 -1.15 -8.00 17.75
CA ARG A 284 -1.96 -7.84 16.51
C ARG A 284 -2.21 -9.14 15.77
N PHE A 285 -1.28 -10.07 15.82
CA PHE A 285 -1.46 -11.38 15.21
C PHE A 285 -2.42 -12.25 16.01
N ALA A 286 -2.33 -12.22 17.33
CA ALA A 286 -3.08 -13.08 18.24
C ALA A 286 -4.51 -12.57 18.53
N ALA A 287 -4.72 -11.24 18.57
CA ALA A 287 -6.00 -10.63 18.90
C ALA A 287 -6.35 -9.48 17.95
N PRO A 288 -7.65 -9.27 17.63
CA PRO A 288 -8.08 -8.12 16.84
C PRO A 288 -7.77 -6.81 17.60
N MET A 289 -7.04 -5.89 16.97
CA MET A 289 -6.79 -4.54 17.48
C MET A 289 -7.63 -3.52 16.71
N GLU A 290 -7.97 -2.40 17.37
CA GLU A 290 -8.67 -1.26 16.74
C GLU A 290 -9.98 -1.65 16.03
N ASN A 291 -10.66 -2.67 16.53
CA ASN A 291 -11.90 -3.23 15.96
C ASN A 291 -11.79 -3.80 14.53
N HIS A 292 -10.57 -4.02 14.01
CA HIS A 292 -10.34 -4.59 12.67
C HIS A 292 -10.53 -6.11 12.67
N ARG A 293 -11.79 -6.56 12.64
CA ARG A 293 -12.18 -7.98 12.59
C ARG A 293 -12.61 -8.36 11.17
N GLY A 294 -12.43 -9.63 10.80
CA GLY A 294 -12.89 -10.16 9.52
C GLY A 294 -12.83 -11.68 9.45
N GLY A 295 -13.64 -12.26 8.57
CA GLY A 295 -13.61 -13.69 8.30
C GLY A 295 -12.34 -14.14 7.57
N LEU A 296 -12.16 -15.45 7.45
CA LEU A 296 -11.00 -16.06 6.79
C LEU A 296 -10.83 -15.61 5.31
N LEU A 297 -11.93 -15.36 4.62
CA LEU A 297 -11.93 -14.92 3.22
C LEU A 297 -11.75 -13.43 3.02
N PHE A 298 -11.60 -12.64 4.10
CA PHE A 298 -11.47 -11.18 4.04
C PHE A 298 -10.41 -10.73 3.03
N HIS A 299 -9.21 -11.30 3.10
CA HIS A 299 -8.12 -10.90 2.21
C HIS A 299 -8.29 -11.43 0.77
N VAL A 300 -9.01 -12.54 0.57
CA VAL A 300 -9.34 -13.02 -0.78
C VAL A 300 -10.30 -12.05 -1.45
N VAL A 301 -11.35 -11.65 -0.75
CA VAL A 301 -12.31 -10.65 -1.25
C VAL A 301 -11.62 -9.30 -1.44
N GLY A 302 -10.83 -8.85 -0.44
CA GLY A 302 -10.04 -7.62 -0.52
C GLY A 302 -9.08 -7.60 -1.71
N MET A 303 -8.46 -8.75 -2.02
CA MET A 303 -7.63 -8.89 -3.21
C MET A 303 -8.42 -8.79 -4.52
N LEU A 304 -9.61 -9.40 -4.58
CA LEU A 304 -10.45 -9.31 -5.79
C LEU A 304 -10.91 -7.87 -6.05
N VAL A 305 -11.25 -7.13 -5.02
CA VAL A 305 -11.62 -5.72 -5.12
C VAL A 305 -10.40 -4.85 -5.43
N GLY A 306 -9.33 -5.00 -4.65
CA GLY A 306 -8.14 -4.15 -4.76
C GLY A 306 -7.30 -4.40 -6.02
N PHE A 307 -7.30 -5.62 -6.56
CA PHE A 307 -6.60 -5.94 -7.80
C PHE A 307 -7.46 -5.65 -9.06
N PHE A 308 -8.68 -5.14 -8.90
CA PHE A 308 -9.49 -4.69 -10.04
C PHE A 308 -8.77 -3.57 -10.82
N PRO A 309 -8.81 -3.58 -12.16
CA PRO A 309 -9.63 -4.44 -13.04
C PRO A 309 -9.02 -5.83 -13.36
N TRP A 310 -7.81 -6.11 -12.97
CA TRP A 310 -7.09 -7.35 -13.31
C TRP A 310 -7.59 -8.59 -12.58
N SER A 311 -8.27 -8.41 -11.44
CA SER A 311 -8.88 -9.50 -10.67
C SER A 311 -9.90 -10.31 -11.50
N CYS A 312 -10.51 -9.72 -12.52
CA CYS A 312 -11.42 -10.39 -13.44
C CYS A 312 -10.76 -11.58 -14.17
N PHE A 313 -9.43 -11.57 -14.31
CA PHE A 313 -8.65 -12.58 -14.99
C PHE A 313 -7.78 -13.43 -14.04
N LEU A 314 -7.64 -13.03 -12.78
CA LEU A 314 -6.76 -13.68 -11.81
C LEU A 314 -7.15 -15.14 -11.51
N PRO A 315 -8.43 -15.50 -11.26
CA PRO A 315 -8.79 -16.89 -10.95
C PRO A 315 -8.41 -17.85 -12.07
N LEU A 316 -8.69 -17.47 -13.33
CA LEU A 316 -8.27 -18.27 -14.48
C LEU A 316 -6.76 -18.39 -14.56
N SER A 317 -6.04 -17.29 -14.34
CA SER A 317 -4.57 -17.26 -14.38
C SER A 317 -3.97 -18.20 -13.35
N VAL A 318 -4.51 -18.24 -12.14
CA VAL A 318 -4.07 -19.17 -11.07
C VAL A 318 -4.31 -20.64 -11.51
N VAL A 319 -5.49 -20.95 -12.03
CA VAL A 319 -5.83 -22.32 -12.48
C VAL A 319 -4.91 -22.77 -13.62
N LEU A 320 -4.71 -21.92 -14.63
CA LEU A 320 -3.86 -22.27 -15.79
C LEU A 320 -2.39 -22.38 -15.39
N ALA A 321 -1.90 -21.50 -14.53
CA ALA A 321 -0.55 -21.58 -13.98
C ALA A 321 -0.36 -22.89 -13.20
N GLY A 322 -1.29 -23.26 -12.35
CA GLY A 322 -1.28 -24.53 -11.61
C GLY A 322 -1.25 -25.76 -12.52
N ARG A 323 -2.09 -25.76 -13.56
CA ARG A 323 -2.09 -26.83 -14.57
C ARG A 323 -0.75 -26.93 -15.33
N ARG A 324 -0.15 -25.80 -15.73
CA ARG A 324 1.16 -25.81 -16.41
C ARG A 324 2.28 -26.30 -15.51
N VAL A 325 2.25 -25.94 -14.25
CA VAL A 325 3.22 -26.43 -13.25
C VAL A 325 3.06 -27.95 -13.06
N ALA A 326 1.83 -28.44 -12.92
CA ALA A 326 1.55 -29.85 -12.65
C ALA A 326 1.78 -30.77 -13.85
N HIS A 327 1.37 -30.37 -15.06
CA HIS A 327 1.36 -31.22 -16.26
C HIS A 327 2.51 -30.93 -17.22
N GLY A 328 3.47 -30.07 -16.88
CA GLY A 328 4.69 -29.88 -17.63
C GLY A 328 4.58 -28.95 -18.85
N GLY A 329 3.60 -28.07 -18.91
CA GLY A 329 3.47 -27.07 -19.99
C GLY A 329 4.55 -25.99 -19.96
N GLY A 330 5.23 -25.75 -21.09
CA GLY A 330 6.30 -24.77 -21.23
C GLY A 330 7.69 -25.29 -20.77
N GLY A 331 8.72 -24.46 -20.95
CA GLY A 331 10.09 -24.78 -20.51
C GLY A 331 10.24 -24.77 -18.98
N LEU A 332 11.28 -25.45 -18.48
CA LEU A 332 11.55 -25.53 -17.05
C LEU A 332 11.66 -24.15 -16.35
N PRO A 333 12.32 -23.12 -16.93
CA PRO A 333 12.36 -21.79 -16.33
C PRO A 333 10.98 -21.16 -16.17
N GLN A 334 10.12 -21.25 -17.17
CA GLN A 334 8.75 -20.69 -17.12
C GLN A 334 7.90 -21.40 -16.07
N ARG A 335 8.02 -22.75 -15.94
CA ARG A 335 7.31 -23.50 -14.90
C ARG A 335 7.76 -23.10 -13.49
N ARG A 336 9.07 -22.92 -13.29
CA ARG A 336 9.63 -22.44 -12.01
C ARG A 336 9.12 -21.03 -11.70
N ALA A 337 9.04 -20.14 -12.68
CA ALA A 337 8.53 -18.80 -12.52
C ALA A 337 7.02 -18.77 -12.18
N LEU A 338 6.21 -19.60 -12.85
CA LEU A 338 4.79 -19.76 -12.51
C LEU A 338 4.60 -20.36 -11.12
N ALA A 339 5.40 -21.37 -10.75
CA ALA A 339 5.38 -21.94 -9.39
C ALA A 339 5.73 -20.90 -8.34
N LEU A 340 6.73 -20.03 -8.59
CA LEU A 340 7.05 -18.92 -7.70
C LEU A 340 5.87 -17.96 -7.55
N GLY A 341 5.23 -17.57 -8.65
CA GLY A 341 4.06 -16.69 -8.61
C GLY A 341 2.92 -17.28 -7.78
N LEU A 342 2.64 -18.58 -7.91
CA LEU A 342 1.61 -19.27 -7.13
C LEU A 342 1.98 -19.33 -5.63
N VAL A 343 3.21 -19.71 -5.29
CA VAL A 343 3.69 -19.75 -3.91
C VAL A 343 3.67 -18.35 -3.29
N TRP A 344 4.16 -17.36 -4.02
CA TRP A 344 4.19 -15.96 -3.56
C TRP A 344 2.78 -15.45 -3.23
N LEU A 345 1.84 -15.61 -4.16
CA LEU A 345 0.44 -15.24 -3.95
C LEU A 345 -0.15 -15.95 -2.73
N THR A 346 0.04 -17.28 -2.65
CA THR A 346 -0.53 -18.11 -1.58
C THR A 346 0.02 -17.77 -0.20
N VAL A 347 1.34 -17.61 -0.07
CA VAL A 347 2.00 -17.32 1.23
C VAL A 347 1.44 -16.04 1.85
N TRP A 348 1.34 -14.96 1.07
CA TRP A 348 0.83 -13.69 1.59
C TRP A 348 -0.67 -13.73 1.89
N LEU A 349 -1.49 -14.32 1.01
CA LEU A 349 -2.92 -14.44 1.24
C LEU A 349 -3.24 -15.32 2.44
N VAL A 350 -2.63 -16.51 2.53
CA VAL A 350 -2.88 -17.44 3.63
C VAL A 350 -2.32 -16.90 4.93
N GLY A 351 -1.09 -16.38 4.92
CA GLY A 351 -0.44 -15.85 6.11
C GLY A 351 -1.26 -14.77 6.80
N PHE A 352 -1.75 -13.79 6.06
CA PHE A 352 -2.60 -12.76 6.64
C PHE A 352 -4.05 -13.18 6.86
N SER A 353 -4.57 -14.15 6.10
CA SER A 353 -5.89 -14.71 6.39
C SER A 353 -5.95 -15.44 7.73
N LEU A 354 -4.81 -15.91 8.25
CA LEU A 354 -4.68 -16.52 9.58
C LEU A 354 -4.49 -15.49 10.71
N SER A 355 -4.05 -14.25 10.41
CA SER A 355 -3.93 -13.18 11.41
C SER A 355 -5.29 -12.77 11.96
N ALA A 356 -5.38 -12.42 13.24
CA ALA A 356 -6.62 -11.97 13.87
C ALA A 356 -7.04 -10.56 13.40
N THR A 357 -6.09 -9.63 13.25
CA THR A 357 -6.34 -8.28 12.73
C THR A 357 -6.36 -8.30 11.21
N LYS A 358 -7.38 -7.70 10.59
CA LYS A 358 -7.63 -7.70 9.15
C LYS A 358 -7.60 -6.28 8.58
N LEU A 359 -6.67 -6.03 7.67
CA LEU A 359 -6.63 -4.80 6.86
C LEU A 359 -6.39 -5.15 5.38
N PRO A 360 -7.07 -4.49 4.43
CA PRO A 360 -6.94 -4.84 3.00
C PRO A 360 -5.52 -4.72 2.46
N ASN A 361 -4.75 -3.74 2.94
CA ASN A 361 -3.37 -3.46 2.51
C ASN A 361 -2.32 -4.48 3.03
N TYR A 362 -2.67 -5.33 4.00
CA TYR A 362 -1.73 -6.35 4.49
C TYR A 362 -1.29 -7.33 3.41
N VAL A 363 -2.13 -7.59 2.42
CA VAL A 363 -1.82 -8.50 1.31
C VAL A 363 -1.25 -7.79 0.07
N LEU A 364 -0.93 -6.49 0.17
CA LEU A 364 -0.32 -5.74 -0.94
C LEU A 364 0.94 -6.42 -1.51
N PRO A 365 1.85 -7.03 -0.70
CA PRO A 365 3.00 -7.75 -1.24
C PRO A 365 2.66 -9.03 -2.05
N ALA A 366 1.40 -9.46 -2.12
CA ALA A 366 0.93 -10.52 -3.03
C ALA A 366 0.63 -10.01 -4.45
N TYR A 367 0.36 -8.71 -4.61
CA TYR A 367 -0.03 -8.11 -5.90
C TYR A 367 1.03 -8.24 -7.00
N PRO A 368 2.35 -8.13 -6.71
CA PRO A 368 3.37 -8.44 -7.68
C PRO A 368 3.24 -9.83 -8.30
N ALA A 369 2.96 -10.85 -7.50
CA ALA A 369 2.75 -12.21 -8.00
C ALA A 369 1.50 -12.33 -8.86
N ALA A 370 0.39 -11.72 -8.45
CA ALA A 370 -0.85 -11.69 -9.20
C ALA A 370 -0.65 -11.03 -10.58
N ALA A 371 0.03 -9.88 -10.63
CA ALA A 371 0.33 -9.17 -11.87
C ALA A 371 1.22 -10.00 -12.82
N LEU A 372 2.24 -10.68 -12.30
CA LEU A 372 3.08 -11.59 -13.10
C LEU A 372 2.29 -12.77 -13.66
N LEU A 373 1.43 -13.40 -12.85
CA LEU A 373 0.62 -14.54 -13.27
C LEU A 373 -0.38 -14.15 -14.37
N VAL A 374 -1.10 -13.04 -14.20
CA VAL A 374 -2.06 -12.54 -15.19
C VAL A 374 -1.33 -12.15 -16.48
N ALA A 375 -0.24 -11.39 -16.37
CA ALA A 375 0.51 -10.93 -17.54
C ALA A 375 1.14 -12.08 -18.35
N ALA A 376 1.75 -13.07 -17.66
CA ALA A 376 2.37 -14.21 -18.32
C ALA A 376 1.37 -14.98 -19.17
N LEU A 377 0.15 -15.18 -18.67
CA LEU A 377 -0.86 -15.98 -19.36
C LEU A 377 -1.65 -15.17 -20.40
N ALA A 378 -1.89 -13.88 -20.15
CA ALA A 378 -2.52 -12.99 -21.12
C ALA A 378 -1.63 -12.78 -22.37
N VAL A 379 -0.34 -12.52 -22.17
CA VAL A 379 0.62 -12.35 -23.28
C VAL A 379 0.80 -13.66 -24.07
N ASP A 380 0.84 -14.79 -23.36
CA ASP A 380 0.94 -16.09 -24.03
C ASP A 380 -0.32 -16.41 -24.87
N ALA A 381 -1.51 -16.11 -24.34
CA ALA A 381 -2.76 -16.23 -25.09
C ALA A 381 -2.79 -15.35 -26.35
N CYS A 382 -2.27 -14.13 -26.28
CA CYS A 382 -2.16 -13.24 -27.44
C CYS A 382 -1.22 -13.78 -28.51
N ARG A 383 -0.14 -14.50 -28.11
CA ARG A 383 0.81 -15.12 -29.06
C ARG A 383 0.25 -16.33 -29.81
N GLN A 384 -0.61 -17.08 -29.13
CA GLN A 384 -1.23 -18.28 -29.73
C GLN A 384 -2.37 -17.94 -30.70
N THR A 385 -2.68 -16.64 -30.88
CA THR A 385 -3.78 -16.14 -31.73
C THR A 385 -5.16 -16.71 -31.43
N THR A 386 -5.26 -17.61 -30.49
CA THR A 386 -6.50 -18.22 -30.01
C THR A 386 -6.52 -18.17 -28.48
N TRP A 387 -7.60 -17.62 -27.92
CA TRP A 387 -7.80 -17.66 -26.47
C TRP A 387 -8.07 -19.12 -26.05
N PRO A 388 -7.27 -19.67 -25.12
CA PRO A 388 -7.36 -21.10 -24.79
C PRO A 388 -8.73 -21.52 -24.23
N HIS A 389 -9.52 -20.55 -23.78
CA HIS A 389 -10.87 -20.76 -23.25
C HIS A 389 -11.77 -19.54 -23.50
N PRO A 390 -12.47 -19.45 -24.66
CA PRO A 390 -13.29 -18.29 -25.02
C PRO A 390 -14.34 -17.91 -23.95
N ARG A 391 -14.94 -18.91 -23.27
CA ARG A 391 -15.93 -18.69 -22.20
C ARG A 391 -15.33 -17.94 -21.00
N TRP A 392 -14.08 -18.20 -20.66
CA TRP A 392 -13.38 -17.52 -19.57
C TRP A 392 -13.00 -16.08 -19.92
N LEU A 393 -12.62 -15.82 -21.16
CA LEU A 393 -12.42 -14.47 -21.65
C LEU A 393 -13.73 -13.67 -21.57
N THR A 394 -14.83 -14.27 -22.05
CA THR A 394 -16.16 -13.66 -21.93
C THR A 394 -16.51 -13.35 -20.48
N ALA A 395 -16.30 -14.32 -19.57
CA ALA A 395 -16.55 -14.12 -18.15
C ALA A 395 -15.69 -12.97 -17.57
N GLY A 396 -14.40 -12.90 -17.93
CA GLY A 396 -13.50 -11.80 -17.51
C GLY A 396 -13.97 -10.44 -18.01
N VAL A 397 -14.35 -10.34 -19.29
CA VAL A 397 -14.84 -9.08 -19.88
C VAL A 397 -16.18 -8.66 -19.28
N VAL A 398 -17.10 -9.59 -19.05
CA VAL A 398 -18.37 -9.32 -18.36
C VAL A 398 -18.13 -8.87 -16.92
N SER A 399 -17.24 -9.55 -16.20
CA SER A 399 -16.85 -9.16 -14.83
C SER A 399 -16.22 -7.76 -14.78
N LEU A 400 -15.45 -7.39 -15.80
CA LEU A 400 -14.87 -6.05 -15.93
C LEU A 400 -15.96 -4.98 -16.07
N ALA A 401 -16.95 -5.22 -16.92
CA ALA A 401 -18.09 -4.30 -17.08
C ALA A 401 -18.93 -4.20 -15.80
N LEU A 402 -19.25 -5.35 -15.17
CA LEU A 402 -19.99 -5.39 -13.90
C LEU A 402 -19.22 -4.70 -12.78
N GLY A 403 -17.91 -4.84 -12.71
CA GLY A 403 -17.06 -4.13 -11.75
C GLY A 403 -17.10 -2.62 -11.94
N GLY A 404 -17.16 -2.13 -13.18
CA GLY A 404 -17.37 -0.72 -13.48
C GLY A 404 -18.72 -0.21 -12.98
N VAL A 405 -19.79 -0.96 -13.26
CA VAL A 405 -21.16 -0.64 -12.77
C VAL A 405 -21.19 -0.66 -11.23
N ALA A 406 -20.56 -1.66 -10.60
CA ALA A 406 -20.49 -1.76 -9.15
C ALA A 406 -19.72 -0.57 -8.55
N THR A 407 -18.61 -0.13 -9.17
CA THR A 407 -17.88 1.07 -8.74
C THR A 407 -18.80 2.30 -8.77
N ALA A 408 -19.49 2.54 -9.88
CA ALA A 408 -20.43 3.67 -9.99
C ALA A 408 -21.55 3.60 -8.94
N ALA A 409 -22.16 2.43 -8.78
CA ALA A 409 -23.23 2.22 -7.81
C ALA A 409 -22.76 2.45 -6.36
N THR A 410 -21.57 1.95 -5.99
CA THR A 410 -20.99 2.15 -4.65
C THR A 410 -20.79 3.64 -4.36
N VAL A 411 -20.22 4.40 -5.30
CA VAL A 411 -20.01 5.85 -5.13
C VAL A 411 -21.34 6.59 -5.02
N LEU A 412 -22.35 6.26 -5.84
CA LEU A 412 -23.68 6.87 -5.79
C LEU A 412 -24.43 6.54 -4.49
N VAL A 413 -24.27 5.34 -3.95
CA VAL A 413 -24.83 5.00 -2.64
C VAL A 413 -24.13 5.78 -1.54
N ALA A 414 -22.80 5.85 -1.57
CA ALA A 414 -22.02 6.59 -0.59
C ALA A 414 -22.32 8.09 -0.61
N SER A 415 -22.57 8.69 -1.80
CA SER A 415 -22.94 10.11 -1.90
C SER A 415 -24.28 10.42 -1.21
N ARG A 416 -25.23 9.49 -1.23
CA ARG A 416 -26.52 9.64 -0.53
C ARG A 416 -26.40 9.54 1.00
N HIS A 417 -25.32 8.93 1.50
CA HIS A 417 -25.06 8.71 2.93
C HIS A 417 -24.00 9.67 3.51
N GLY A 418 -23.85 10.87 2.96
CA GLY A 418 -23.04 11.93 3.57
C GLY A 418 -21.78 12.35 2.82
N LEU A 419 -21.51 11.78 1.65
CA LEU A 419 -20.44 12.25 0.76
C LEU A 419 -21.05 13.23 -0.27
N SER A 420 -21.40 14.43 0.17
CA SER A 420 -21.91 15.47 -0.73
C SER A 420 -20.89 15.76 -1.84
N ASP A 421 -21.36 16.02 -3.07
CA ASP A 421 -20.55 16.28 -4.26
C ASP A 421 -19.73 15.10 -4.83
N ALA A 422 -19.83 13.89 -4.24
CA ALA A 422 -19.14 12.72 -4.76
C ALA A 422 -19.82 12.06 -5.99
N GLU A 423 -21.04 12.49 -6.37
CA GLU A 423 -21.80 11.87 -7.47
C GLU A 423 -21.03 11.86 -8.79
N ALA A 424 -20.32 12.94 -9.12
CA ALA A 424 -19.50 13.00 -10.32
C ALA A 424 -18.32 12.02 -10.30
N ALA A 425 -17.88 11.57 -9.12
CA ALA A 425 -16.85 10.53 -9.01
C ALA A 425 -17.36 9.15 -9.48
N ALA A 426 -18.66 8.91 -9.49
CA ALA A 426 -19.25 7.69 -10.02
C ALA A 426 -18.95 7.47 -11.52
N ALA A 427 -18.67 8.54 -12.28
CA ALA A 427 -18.29 8.47 -13.69
C ALA A 427 -17.03 7.63 -13.93
N VAL A 428 -16.16 7.45 -12.93
CA VAL A 428 -14.98 6.57 -13.03
C VAL A 428 -15.39 5.12 -13.35
N GLY A 429 -16.55 4.68 -12.91
CA GLY A 429 -17.09 3.36 -13.23
C GLY A 429 -17.40 3.13 -14.72
N ILE A 430 -17.49 4.19 -15.54
CA ILE A 430 -17.68 4.09 -16.99
C ILE A 430 -16.42 3.51 -17.66
N ILE A 431 -15.24 3.78 -17.12
CA ILE A 431 -13.96 3.39 -17.72
C ILE A 431 -13.84 1.87 -17.90
N PRO A 432 -14.08 1.02 -16.88
CA PRO A 432 -14.05 -0.42 -17.05
C PRO A 432 -15.14 -0.94 -18.02
N VAL A 433 -16.29 -0.28 -18.10
CA VAL A 433 -17.35 -0.65 -19.07
C VAL A 433 -16.88 -0.40 -20.50
N VAL A 434 -16.34 0.79 -20.79
CA VAL A 434 -15.77 1.13 -22.10
C VAL A 434 -14.59 0.20 -22.44
N GLY A 435 -13.72 -0.05 -21.46
CA GLY A 435 -12.62 -0.99 -21.60
C GLY A 435 -13.08 -2.41 -21.92
N ALA A 436 -14.14 -2.89 -21.30
CA ALA A 436 -14.75 -4.18 -21.57
C ALA A 436 -15.27 -4.26 -23.03
N LEU A 437 -15.96 -3.23 -23.49
CA LEU A 437 -16.44 -3.12 -24.87
C LEU A 437 -15.27 -3.11 -25.87
N ALA A 438 -14.22 -2.33 -25.59
CA ALA A 438 -13.03 -2.29 -26.43
C ALA A 438 -12.32 -3.66 -26.49
N CYS A 439 -12.12 -4.32 -25.34
CA CYS A 439 -11.56 -5.67 -25.28
C CYS A 439 -12.41 -6.67 -26.06
N TRP A 440 -13.73 -6.60 -25.90
CA TRP A 440 -14.67 -7.48 -26.62
C TRP A 440 -14.60 -7.29 -28.14
N TRP A 441 -14.55 -6.05 -28.61
CA TRP A 441 -14.47 -5.71 -30.02
C TRP A 441 -13.13 -6.12 -30.65
N LEU A 442 -12.02 -5.95 -29.90
CA LEU A 442 -10.66 -6.23 -30.37
C LEU A 442 -10.28 -7.72 -30.27
N ARG A 443 -10.94 -8.52 -29.43
CA ARG A 443 -10.49 -9.88 -29.09
C ARG A 443 -10.18 -10.82 -30.26
N ASN A 444 -10.94 -10.69 -31.36
CA ASN A 444 -10.77 -11.51 -32.54
C ASN A 444 -10.04 -10.78 -33.68
N ARG A 445 -9.92 -9.44 -33.60
CA ARG A 445 -9.26 -8.60 -34.61
C ARG A 445 -7.79 -8.38 -34.30
N SER A 446 -7.48 -8.12 -33.04
CA SER A 446 -6.15 -7.83 -32.55
C SER A 446 -6.03 -8.24 -31.09
N PRO A 447 -5.63 -9.47 -30.75
CA PRO A 447 -5.44 -9.91 -29.37
C PRO A 447 -4.49 -9.00 -28.58
N ASN A 448 -3.41 -8.54 -29.22
CA ASN A 448 -2.50 -7.55 -28.61
C ASN A 448 -3.19 -6.20 -28.38
N GLY A 449 -4.07 -5.76 -29.27
CA GLY A 449 -4.90 -4.57 -29.11
C GLY A 449 -5.88 -4.72 -27.94
N ALA A 450 -6.48 -5.89 -27.76
CA ALA A 450 -7.35 -6.17 -26.60
C ALA A 450 -6.57 -6.11 -25.28
N LEU A 451 -5.36 -6.69 -25.24
CA LEU A 451 -4.49 -6.58 -24.06
C LEU A 451 -4.07 -5.14 -23.79
N ALA A 452 -3.69 -4.38 -24.82
CA ALA A 452 -3.36 -2.97 -24.68
C ALA A 452 -4.57 -2.14 -24.16
N ALA A 453 -5.78 -2.40 -24.69
CA ALA A 453 -7.00 -1.76 -24.20
C ALA A 453 -7.24 -2.06 -22.70
N LEU A 454 -7.00 -3.30 -22.25
CA LEU A 454 -7.11 -3.66 -20.84
C LEU A 454 -6.07 -2.95 -19.98
N VAL A 455 -4.80 -2.84 -20.44
CA VAL A 455 -3.74 -2.08 -19.74
C VAL A 455 -4.12 -0.62 -19.61
N VAL A 456 -4.54 0.01 -20.70
CA VAL A 456 -4.99 1.41 -20.71
C VAL A 456 -6.18 1.60 -19.78
N THR A 457 -7.16 0.69 -19.81
CA THR A 457 -8.31 0.70 -18.91
C THR A 457 -7.88 0.71 -17.45
N GLY A 458 -6.94 -0.18 -17.05
CA GLY A 458 -6.43 -0.25 -15.70
C GLY A 458 -5.74 1.06 -15.27
N LEU A 459 -4.84 1.59 -16.09
CA LEU A 459 -4.13 2.83 -15.78
C LEU A 459 -5.07 4.04 -15.68
N VAL A 460 -5.99 4.19 -16.64
CA VAL A 460 -6.94 5.32 -16.66
C VAL A 460 -7.93 5.21 -15.50
N TYR A 461 -8.49 4.00 -15.26
CA TYR A 461 -9.40 3.77 -14.14
C TYR A 461 -8.72 4.10 -12.80
N THR A 462 -7.54 3.52 -12.55
CA THR A 462 -6.82 3.74 -11.30
C THR A 462 -6.41 5.21 -11.14
N GLY A 463 -5.81 5.83 -12.17
CA GLY A 463 -5.43 7.24 -12.10
C GLY A 463 -6.60 8.18 -11.82
N LEU A 464 -7.76 7.96 -12.47
CA LEU A 464 -8.95 8.78 -12.24
C LEU A 464 -9.62 8.48 -10.89
N ALA A 465 -9.55 7.23 -10.41
CA ALA A 465 -10.10 6.85 -9.10
C ALA A 465 -9.30 7.50 -7.95
N VAL A 466 -7.95 7.40 -7.98
CA VAL A 466 -7.10 7.95 -6.90
C VAL A 466 -6.78 9.45 -7.04
N GLY A 467 -7.01 10.04 -8.21
CA GLY A 467 -6.83 11.45 -8.47
C GLY A 467 -8.15 12.24 -8.37
N PRO A 468 -8.81 12.54 -9.50
CA PRO A 468 -10.00 13.40 -9.51
C PRO A 468 -11.15 12.92 -8.65
N ALA A 469 -11.44 11.59 -8.63
CA ALA A 469 -12.54 11.06 -7.83
C ALA A 469 -12.22 11.11 -6.34
N ALA A 470 -11.03 10.66 -5.93
CA ALA A 470 -10.60 10.74 -4.53
C ALA A 470 -10.57 12.17 -4.02
N ARG A 471 -10.16 13.15 -4.86
CA ARG A 471 -10.15 14.56 -4.49
C ARG A 471 -11.55 15.09 -4.18
N ARG A 472 -12.56 14.72 -5.00
CA ARG A 472 -13.94 15.12 -4.74
C ARG A 472 -14.46 14.57 -3.41
N ILE A 473 -14.09 13.34 -3.08
CA ILE A 473 -14.41 12.73 -1.78
C ILE A 473 -13.66 13.44 -0.65
N ALA A 474 -12.40 13.79 -0.86
CA ALA A 474 -11.55 14.42 0.15
C ALA A 474 -12.00 15.84 0.54
N THR A 475 -12.74 16.56 -0.32
CA THR A 475 -13.33 17.86 0.05
C THR A 475 -14.34 17.75 1.19
N SER A 476 -14.86 16.55 1.46
CA SER A 476 -15.72 16.27 2.62
C SER A 476 -14.93 16.10 3.93
N ASN A 477 -13.57 16.04 3.90
CA ASN A 477 -12.75 15.98 5.10
C ASN A 477 -12.49 17.39 5.66
N ALA A 478 -13.32 17.82 6.55
CA ALA A 478 -13.37 19.18 7.03
C ALA A 478 -12.47 19.47 8.27
N LEU A 479 -11.75 18.49 8.83
CA LEU A 479 -10.84 18.71 9.98
C LEU A 479 -9.66 19.64 9.66
N PRO A 480 -8.98 19.54 8.50
CA PRO A 480 -7.91 20.48 8.15
C PRO A 480 -8.39 21.92 8.08
N GLU A 481 -9.62 22.16 7.53
CA GLU A 481 -10.23 23.49 7.48
C GLU A 481 -10.56 24.02 8.87
N LEU A 482 -10.97 23.15 9.79
CA LEU A 482 -11.27 23.51 11.17
C LEU A 482 -10.00 23.97 11.92
N VAL A 483 -8.88 23.26 11.72
CA VAL A 483 -7.59 23.66 12.29
C VAL A 483 -7.08 24.97 11.67
N GLU A 484 -7.24 25.16 10.38
CA GLU A 484 -6.89 26.40 9.71
C GLU A 484 -7.76 27.58 10.20
N ALA A 485 -9.05 27.32 10.47
CA ALA A 485 -9.93 28.32 11.09
C ALA A 485 -9.46 28.69 12.52
N ALA A 486 -8.91 27.74 13.28
CA ALA A 486 -8.31 28.01 14.59
C ALA A 486 -7.10 28.95 14.46
N HIS A 487 -6.20 28.71 13.51
CA HIS A 487 -5.04 29.58 13.27
C HIS A 487 -5.48 31.00 12.84
N ARG A 488 -6.49 31.10 11.98
CA ARG A 488 -7.04 32.42 11.61
C ARG A 488 -7.67 33.15 12.79
N HIS A 489 -8.41 32.42 13.63
CA HIS A 489 -9.02 33.00 14.84
C HIS A 489 -7.97 33.56 15.79
N ALA A 490 -6.86 32.83 16.00
CA ALA A 490 -5.76 33.26 16.86
C ALA A 490 -4.88 34.38 16.26
N GLY A 491 -5.13 34.80 15.03
CA GLY A 491 -4.31 35.80 14.32
C GLY A 491 -2.90 35.29 13.96
N GLY A 492 -2.70 33.99 13.92
CA GLY A 492 -1.41 33.35 13.66
C GLY A 492 -1.37 31.89 14.12
N THR A 493 -0.39 31.54 14.95
CA THR A 493 -0.28 30.15 15.43
C THR A 493 -1.17 29.97 16.67
N ALA A 494 -2.28 29.23 16.52
CA ALA A 494 -3.13 28.86 17.64
C ALA A 494 -2.46 27.81 18.52
N ARG A 495 -2.61 27.93 19.84
CA ARG A 495 -2.39 26.83 20.77
C ARG A 495 -3.63 25.95 20.77
N LEU A 496 -3.49 24.71 20.33
CA LEU A 496 -4.60 23.79 20.15
C LEU A 496 -4.67 22.77 21.27
N ALA A 497 -5.89 22.53 21.73
CA ALA A 497 -6.21 21.38 22.55
C ALA A 497 -7.40 20.62 21.93
N ALA A 498 -7.47 19.33 22.19
CA ALA A 498 -8.59 18.50 21.82
C ALA A 498 -9.26 17.94 23.08
N PHE A 499 -10.58 17.99 23.09
CA PHE A 499 -11.40 17.44 24.15
C PHE A 499 -12.48 16.55 23.52
N PRO A 500 -12.64 15.35 23.96
CA PRO A 500 -11.83 14.66 24.97
C PRO A 500 -10.49 14.15 24.45
N GLN A 501 -10.40 13.78 23.20
CA GLN A 501 -9.24 13.16 22.58
C GLN A 501 -8.96 13.80 21.22
N ASN A 502 -7.69 13.92 20.85
CA ASN A 502 -7.33 14.40 19.52
C ASN A 502 -7.41 13.28 18.46
N THR A 503 -7.43 13.72 17.21
CA THR A 503 -7.20 12.85 16.05
C THR A 503 -5.84 13.17 15.43
N PRO A 504 -5.16 12.20 14.78
CA PRO A 504 -3.90 12.46 14.09
C PRO A 504 -3.95 13.58 13.07
N THR A 505 -5.09 13.78 12.41
CA THR A 505 -5.34 14.91 11.51
C THR A 505 -5.16 16.25 12.24
N ILE A 506 -5.71 16.40 13.44
CA ILE A 506 -5.55 17.64 14.22
C ILE A 506 -4.07 17.87 14.55
N VAL A 507 -3.35 16.86 15.04
CA VAL A 507 -1.92 16.96 15.38
C VAL A 507 -1.06 17.36 14.17
N TYR A 508 -1.33 16.77 13.00
CA TYR A 508 -0.56 17.12 11.81
C TYR A 508 -0.80 18.56 11.37
N TYR A 509 -2.05 18.98 11.24
CA TYR A 509 -2.38 20.33 10.75
C TYR A 509 -2.17 21.42 11.78
N ALA A 510 -2.15 21.09 13.09
CA ALA A 510 -1.80 22.02 14.15
C ALA A 510 -0.35 22.54 14.07
N ARG A 511 0.53 21.85 13.35
CA ARG A 511 1.95 22.17 13.19
C ARG A 511 2.72 22.25 14.52
N GLY A 512 2.16 21.70 15.60
CA GLY A 512 2.72 21.70 16.95
C GLY A 512 2.10 20.62 17.81
N GLN A 513 2.43 20.62 19.10
CA GLN A 513 1.79 19.72 20.05
C GLN A 513 0.34 20.14 20.30
N VAL A 514 -0.56 19.16 20.31
CA VAL A 514 -1.96 19.34 20.69
C VAL A 514 -2.16 18.79 22.10
N ARG A 515 -2.67 19.61 23.00
CA ARG A 515 -2.94 19.19 24.36
C ARG A 515 -4.16 18.27 24.42
N GLU A 516 -4.03 17.13 25.09
CA GLU A 516 -5.10 16.16 25.29
C GLU A 516 -5.53 16.14 26.75
N TYR A 517 -6.85 16.04 26.99
CA TYR A 517 -7.41 16.02 28.34
C TYR A 517 -7.91 14.66 28.80
N ALA A 518 -8.00 13.67 27.89
CA ALA A 518 -8.24 12.29 28.25
C ALA A 518 -7.56 11.35 27.25
N ARG A 519 -6.99 10.26 27.75
CA ARG A 519 -6.26 9.26 26.95
C ARG A 519 -7.08 8.02 26.60
N GLU A 520 -8.24 7.83 27.22
CA GLU A 520 -9.08 6.64 27.02
C GLU A 520 -10.48 7.02 26.58
N GLN A 521 -11.14 6.16 25.79
CA GLN A 521 -12.54 6.27 25.41
C GLN A 521 -13.42 6.01 26.65
N VAL A 522 -13.56 6.99 27.51
CA VAL A 522 -14.44 6.93 28.66
C VAL A 522 -15.79 7.54 28.27
N ARG A 523 -16.87 6.84 28.57
CA ARG A 523 -18.23 7.26 28.24
C ARG A 523 -18.68 8.46 29.06
N ASP A 524 -18.19 8.57 30.30
CA ASP A 524 -18.47 9.67 31.24
C ASP A 524 -17.17 10.41 31.55
N TRP A 525 -17.09 11.65 31.12
CA TRP A 525 -15.90 12.48 31.29
C TRP A 525 -15.77 12.95 32.74
N PRO A 526 -14.59 12.83 33.35
CA PRO A 526 -14.35 13.45 34.66
C PRO A 526 -14.55 14.97 34.54
N ALA A 527 -15.30 15.55 35.47
CA ALA A 527 -15.49 17.00 35.55
C ALA A 527 -14.15 17.76 35.62
N GLU A 528 -13.13 17.13 36.16
CA GLU A 528 -11.74 17.62 36.20
C GLU A 528 -11.14 17.82 34.82
N ALA A 529 -11.38 16.94 33.87
CA ALA A 529 -10.88 17.07 32.50
C ALA A 529 -11.58 18.22 31.77
N ALA A 530 -12.88 18.39 31.97
CA ALA A 530 -13.65 19.50 31.42
C ALA A 530 -13.22 20.85 32.02
N ALA A 531 -12.97 20.89 33.34
CA ALA A 531 -12.45 22.08 34.00
C ALA A 531 -11.04 22.44 33.51
N ALA A 532 -10.14 21.46 33.35
CA ALA A 532 -8.80 21.68 32.83
C ALA A 532 -8.81 22.15 31.34
N ALA A 533 -9.74 21.67 30.52
CA ALA A 533 -9.94 22.16 29.15
C ALA A 533 -10.44 23.60 29.12
N ALA A 534 -11.34 23.96 30.04
CA ALA A 534 -11.81 25.33 30.21
C ALA A 534 -10.70 26.28 30.72
N ASP A 535 -9.84 25.82 31.63
CA ASP A 535 -8.67 26.59 32.11
C ASP A 535 -7.67 26.84 30.98
N PHE A 536 -7.51 25.88 30.05
CA PHE A 536 -6.71 26.11 28.86
C PHE A 536 -7.26 27.27 28.03
N LEU A 537 -8.58 27.34 27.83
CA LEU A 537 -9.21 28.46 27.11
C LEU A 537 -9.03 29.81 27.82
N ARG A 538 -8.95 29.82 29.20
CA ARG A 538 -8.65 31.02 29.98
C ARG A 538 -7.21 31.51 29.85
N SER A 539 -6.29 30.65 29.39
CA SER A 539 -4.85 30.96 29.34
C SER A 539 -4.48 31.98 28.26
N GLY A 540 -5.39 32.33 27.33
CA GLY A 540 -5.13 33.37 26.34
C GLY A 540 -6.09 33.28 25.13
N PRO A 541 -6.19 34.36 24.32
CA PRO A 541 -7.09 34.40 23.15
C PRO A 541 -6.63 33.51 22.01
N ASP A 542 -5.37 33.07 22.02
CA ASP A 542 -4.77 32.12 21.08
C ASP A 542 -5.06 30.65 21.43
N ALA A 543 -5.65 30.41 22.62
CA ALA A 543 -6.04 29.08 23.06
C ALA A 543 -7.39 28.68 22.42
N VAL A 544 -7.37 27.58 21.68
CA VAL A 544 -8.54 27.09 20.94
C VAL A 544 -8.71 25.60 21.19
N LEU A 545 -9.95 25.17 21.42
CA LEU A 545 -10.30 23.79 21.72
C LEU A 545 -11.12 23.19 20.58
N ILE A 546 -10.78 21.98 20.18
CA ILE A 546 -11.54 21.17 19.21
C ILE A 546 -12.32 20.10 19.98
N VAL A 547 -13.65 20.09 19.81
CA VAL A 547 -14.56 19.25 20.59
C VAL A 547 -15.58 18.61 19.65
N PRO A 548 -15.83 17.28 19.73
CA PRO A 548 -17.02 16.70 19.12
C PRO A 548 -18.29 17.33 19.67
N ALA A 549 -19.28 17.57 18.79
CA ALA A 549 -20.50 18.30 19.17
C ALA A 549 -21.26 17.64 20.33
N ASP A 550 -21.24 16.32 20.39
CA ASP A 550 -21.93 15.54 21.43
C ASP A 550 -21.31 15.75 22.84
N HIS A 551 -20.05 16.18 22.88
CA HIS A 551 -19.34 16.46 24.14
C HIS A 551 -19.38 17.95 24.55
N LEU A 552 -19.92 18.82 23.68
CA LEU A 552 -19.99 20.26 23.96
C LEU A 552 -20.84 20.54 25.21
N THR A 553 -21.95 19.84 25.37
CA THR A 553 -22.85 19.98 26.52
C THR A 553 -22.18 19.63 27.85
N ALA A 554 -21.30 18.65 27.86
CA ALA A 554 -20.52 18.29 29.06
C ALA A 554 -19.48 19.35 29.42
N LEU A 555 -19.00 20.11 28.44
CA LEU A 555 -18.01 21.17 28.61
C LEU A 555 -18.66 22.52 28.98
N GLU A 556 -19.88 22.80 28.51
CA GLU A 556 -20.58 24.08 28.68
C GLU A 556 -20.58 24.65 30.12
N PRO A 557 -20.81 23.86 31.20
CA PRO A 557 -20.82 24.38 32.57
C PRO A 557 -19.48 24.95 33.03
N PHE A 558 -18.39 24.58 32.40
CA PHE A 558 -17.02 24.96 32.78
C PHE A 558 -16.44 26.07 31.90
N LEU A 559 -17.09 26.36 30.74
CA LEU A 559 -16.56 27.31 29.77
C LEU A 559 -16.43 28.73 30.37
N PRO A 560 -15.33 29.44 30.08
CA PRO A 560 -15.19 30.82 30.49
C PRO A 560 -16.24 31.73 29.86
N PRO A 561 -16.61 32.85 30.50
CA PRO A 561 -17.42 33.89 29.88
C PRO A 561 -16.81 34.32 28.53
N ARG A 562 -17.66 34.62 27.54
CA ARG A 562 -17.24 35.02 26.18
C ARG A 562 -16.63 33.90 25.35
N THR A 563 -16.88 32.64 25.68
CA THR A 563 -16.56 31.52 24.83
C THR A 563 -17.68 31.30 23.81
N ALA A 564 -17.30 31.05 22.56
CA ALA A 564 -18.26 30.72 21.50
C ALA A 564 -17.72 29.64 20.58
N VAL A 565 -18.64 28.97 19.87
CA VAL A 565 -18.32 28.05 18.78
C VAL A 565 -17.99 28.88 17.54
N VAL A 566 -16.71 28.88 17.15
CA VAL A 566 -16.17 29.64 16.02
C VAL A 566 -16.41 28.92 14.69
N GLY A 567 -16.46 27.61 14.73
CA GLY A 567 -16.66 26.77 13.56
C GLY A 567 -17.23 25.41 13.92
N ARG A 568 -17.98 24.84 12.98
CA ARG A 568 -18.54 23.49 13.11
C ARG A 568 -18.38 22.77 11.78
N ARG A 569 -17.85 21.56 11.82
CA ARG A 569 -17.60 20.75 10.62
C ARG A 569 -17.77 19.28 10.94
N ARG A 570 -18.20 18.51 9.95
CA ARG A 570 -18.28 17.04 10.03
C ARG A 570 -17.06 16.42 9.35
N PRO A 571 -16.21 15.66 10.08
CA PRO A 571 -15.12 14.91 9.47
C PRO A 571 -15.64 13.78 8.58
N LEU A 572 -14.84 13.41 7.58
CA LEU A 572 -15.13 12.28 6.71
C LEU A 572 -15.20 10.98 7.55
N PHE A 573 -16.20 10.14 7.28
CA PHE A 573 -16.45 8.87 7.97
C PHE A 573 -16.71 8.96 9.48
N LYS A 574 -17.07 10.13 10.00
CA LYS A 574 -17.53 10.30 11.38
C LYS A 574 -19.01 10.69 11.39
N ASP A 575 -19.76 10.13 12.33
CA ASP A 575 -21.20 10.39 12.44
C ASP A 575 -21.53 11.69 13.21
N GLN A 576 -20.51 12.35 13.77
CA GLN A 576 -20.65 13.54 14.60
C GLN A 576 -19.87 14.73 14.04
N ASP A 577 -20.38 15.94 14.29
CA ASP A 577 -19.70 17.18 13.95
C ASP A 577 -18.61 17.48 14.99
N PHE A 578 -17.56 18.18 14.57
CA PHE A 578 -16.55 18.76 15.45
C PHE A 578 -16.74 20.28 15.51
N CYS A 579 -16.66 20.82 16.71
CA CYS A 579 -16.78 22.21 17.01
C CYS A 579 -15.43 22.82 17.38
N LEU A 580 -15.15 24.00 16.87
CA LEU A 580 -14.04 24.84 17.26
C LEU A 580 -14.52 25.81 18.32
N VAL A 581 -13.93 25.78 19.51
CA VAL A 581 -14.33 26.61 20.65
C VAL A 581 -13.19 27.55 21.01
N GLY A 582 -13.44 28.84 21.05
CA GLY A 582 -12.45 29.87 21.36
C GLY A 582 -13.05 31.02 22.16
N THR A 583 -12.19 31.83 22.80
CA THR A 583 -12.59 33.05 23.53
C THR A 583 -12.45 34.26 22.65
N PHE A 584 -13.38 35.23 22.78
CA PHE A 584 -13.38 36.48 22.01
C PHE A 584 -13.14 37.69 22.94
N PRO A 585 -12.25 38.61 22.57
CA PRO A 585 -12.04 39.84 23.33
C PRO A 585 -13.29 40.74 23.34
N ASP A 586 -14.10 40.75 22.28
CA ASP A 586 -15.21 41.69 22.02
C ASP A 586 -16.55 41.02 21.67
N ALA A 587 -16.92 39.92 22.27
CA ALA A 587 -18.19 39.25 21.99
C ALA A 587 -19.40 39.92 22.70
N GLY A 588 -19.58 41.23 22.50
CA GLY A 588 -20.78 41.93 22.96
C GLY A 588 -22.04 41.69 22.10
N ALA A 589 -21.96 40.91 21.01
CA ALA A 589 -23.06 40.77 20.05
C ALA A 589 -23.34 39.39 19.47
N ALA A 590 -22.70 38.33 19.90
CA ALA A 590 -22.76 37.02 19.22
C ALA A 590 -23.36 35.85 20.02
N VAL A 591 -24.06 36.11 21.11
CA VAL A 591 -24.89 35.08 21.76
C VAL A 591 -26.26 35.10 21.07
N GLY A 592 -26.49 34.23 20.10
CA GLY A 592 -27.84 34.02 19.57
C GLY A 592 -28.00 33.82 18.06
N LYS A 593 -26.97 33.89 17.25
CA LYS A 593 -27.10 33.48 15.82
C LYS A 593 -26.05 32.46 15.48
N ALA A 594 -26.49 31.21 15.30
CA ALA A 594 -25.69 30.23 14.55
C ALA A 594 -25.24 30.91 13.25
N PRO A 595 -23.92 30.88 12.93
CA PRO A 595 -23.48 31.43 11.67
C PRO A 595 -24.29 30.77 10.56
N ALA A 596 -24.89 31.59 9.71
CA ALA A 596 -25.61 31.13 8.53
C ALA A 596 -24.76 30.08 7.81
N ARG A 597 -25.42 29.01 7.40
CA ARG A 597 -24.81 27.98 6.56
C ARG A 597 -24.00 28.69 5.47
N LEU A 598 -22.69 28.64 5.55
CA LEU A 598 -21.83 28.86 4.39
C LEU A 598 -22.16 27.71 3.43
N HIS A 599 -23.14 27.93 2.60
CA HIS A 599 -23.47 27.12 1.45
C HIS A 599 -22.34 27.27 0.44
N ARG A 600 -21.85 26.11 0.01
CA ARG A 600 -21.10 25.72 -1.19
C ARG A 600 -19.61 25.94 -1.21
#